data_0a5d9d5f556b032b903415178e6e9d54
#
_entry.id   0a5d9d5f556b032b903415178e6e9d54
#
_cell.length_a   1.000
_cell.length_b   1.000
_cell.length_c   1.000
_cell.angle_alpha   90.00
_cell.angle_beta   90.00
_cell.angle_gamma   90.00
#
_symmetry.space_group_name_H-M   'P 1'
#
loop_
_entity.id
_entity.type
_entity.pdbx_description
1 polymer ?
#
loop_
_entity_poly.entity_id
_entity_poly.type
_entity_poly.pdbx_seq_one_letter_code
_entity_poly.pdbx_strand_id
1 'polypeptide(L)'
;RCSAIKQVASGRFGVTSRYLVSAREIQIKMAQGAKPGEGGHLPAKKVYPWIAKTRHSTPGVSLISPPPHHDIYSIEDLAQLIYDLKNANKYADISVKLVSEAGVGTVAAGVAKAGAQTILISGYDGGTGAAPRSSIHNAGLPWELGLAETHQTLIMNGLRNKVRIETDGKLMSGRDVAIAA
;
A
#
# COMPACT_ATOMS: atom_id res chain seq x y z
N ARG A 1 -10.63 -19.73 -5.97
CA ARG A 1 -10.48 -19.05 -4.67
C ARG A 1 -10.14 -17.59 -4.91
N CYS A 2 -10.76 -16.64 -4.17
CA CYS A 2 -10.50 -15.20 -4.25
C CYS A 2 -9.98 -14.70 -2.91
N SER A 3 -9.01 -13.78 -2.94
CA SER A 3 -8.58 -13.05 -1.76
C SER A 3 -9.69 -12.13 -1.26
N ALA A 4 -9.88 -12.05 0.05
CA ALA A 4 -10.83 -11.13 0.67
C ALA A 4 -10.34 -9.68 0.63
N ILE A 5 -9.03 -9.48 0.79
CA ILE A 5 -8.36 -8.18 0.66
C ILE A 5 -7.87 -8.02 -0.76
N LYS A 6 -8.22 -6.93 -1.40
CA LYS A 6 -7.82 -6.62 -2.77
C LYS A 6 -7.06 -5.31 -2.85
N GLN A 7 -5.86 -5.40 -3.41
CA GLN A 7 -4.98 -4.24 -3.53
C GLN A 7 -5.27 -3.46 -4.83
N VAL A 8 -5.29 -2.14 -4.72
CA VAL A 8 -5.42 -1.19 -5.82
C VAL A 8 -4.18 -0.32 -5.86
N ALA A 9 -3.42 -0.39 -6.95
CA ALA A 9 -2.21 0.40 -7.16
C ALA A 9 -2.32 1.28 -8.41
N SER A 10 -2.94 0.78 -9.48
CA SER A 10 -3.20 1.53 -10.72
C SER A 10 -4.29 0.82 -11.49
N GLY A 11 -5.12 1.58 -12.21
CA GLY A 11 -6.11 1.04 -13.14
C GLY A 11 -5.47 0.16 -14.22
N ARG A 12 -4.24 0.45 -14.62
CA ARG A 12 -3.44 -0.36 -15.56
C ARG A 12 -3.18 -1.79 -15.08
N PHE A 13 -3.40 -2.08 -13.81
CA PHE A 13 -3.14 -3.39 -13.22
C PHE A 13 -4.37 -4.31 -13.22
N GLY A 14 -5.40 -3.95 -13.98
CA GLY A 14 -6.58 -4.78 -14.18
C GLY A 14 -7.65 -4.59 -13.09
N VAL A 15 -7.74 -3.41 -12.50
CA VAL A 15 -8.83 -3.06 -11.58
C VAL A 15 -10.13 -2.90 -12.36
N THR A 16 -11.12 -3.71 -12.03
CA THR A 16 -12.45 -3.70 -12.64
C THR A 16 -13.52 -3.57 -11.57
N SER A 17 -14.73 -3.17 -11.94
CA SER A 17 -15.86 -3.14 -10.99
C SER A 17 -16.11 -4.48 -10.33
N ARG A 18 -16.01 -5.58 -11.10
CA ARG A 18 -16.13 -6.95 -10.56
C ARG A 18 -15.05 -7.26 -9.52
N TYR A 19 -13.82 -6.78 -9.74
CA TYR A 19 -12.73 -6.91 -8.78
C TYR A 19 -13.04 -6.19 -7.48
N LEU A 20 -13.49 -4.94 -7.57
CA LEU A 20 -13.80 -4.10 -6.40
C LEU A 20 -14.98 -4.63 -5.59
N VAL A 21 -16.09 -4.98 -6.23
CA VAL A 21 -17.30 -5.44 -5.49
C VAL A 21 -17.12 -6.81 -4.83
N SER A 22 -16.12 -7.59 -5.24
CA SER A 22 -15.80 -8.87 -4.62
C SER A 22 -14.85 -8.77 -3.42
N ALA A 23 -14.41 -7.56 -3.05
CA ALA A 23 -13.53 -7.32 -1.91
C ALA A 23 -14.32 -7.19 -0.62
N ARG A 24 -13.74 -7.66 0.50
CA ARG A 24 -14.14 -7.30 1.86
C ARG A 24 -13.33 -6.12 2.38
N GLU A 25 -12.11 -5.98 1.89
CA GLU A 25 -11.25 -4.84 2.14
C GLU A 25 -10.55 -4.44 0.82
N ILE A 26 -10.50 -3.15 0.55
CA ILE A 26 -9.77 -2.58 -0.59
C ILE A 26 -8.56 -1.83 -0.02
N GLN A 27 -7.37 -2.30 -0.37
CA GLN A 27 -6.13 -1.68 0.06
C GLN A 27 -5.56 -0.79 -1.04
N ILE A 28 -5.49 0.50 -0.79
CA ILE A 28 -4.81 1.47 -1.66
C ILE A 28 -3.31 1.36 -1.39
N LYS A 29 -2.56 0.95 -2.40
CA LYS A 29 -1.11 0.84 -2.30
C LYS A 29 -0.46 2.13 -2.81
N MET A 30 0.03 2.96 -1.89
CA MET A 30 0.75 4.18 -2.26
C MET A 30 2.20 3.88 -2.66
N ALA A 31 2.88 3.02 -1.92
CA ALA A 31 4.26 2.63 -2.17
C ALA A 31 4.58 1.24 -1.59
N GLN A 32 5.83 0.81 -1.69
CA GLN A 32 6.34 -0.44 -1.11
C GLN A 32 7.53 -0.15 -0.20
N GLY A 33 7.55 -0.73 1.00
CA GLY A 33 8.60 -0.49 1.98
C GLY A 33 10.01 -0.84 1.50
N ALA A 34 10.15 -1.88 0.68
CA ALA A 34 11.43 -2.32 0.15
C ALA A 34 12.02 -1.38 -0.93
N LYS A 35 11.23 -0.51 -1.50
CA LYS A 35 11.66 0.43 -2.56
C LYS A 35 10.83 1.72 -2.57
N PRO A 36 10.88 2.50 -1.50
CA PRO A 36 10.15 3.76 -1.44
C PRO A 36 10.57 4.68 -2.59
N GLY A 37 9.59 5.29 -3.26
CA GLY A 37 9.82 6.24 -4.35
C GLY A 37 10.21 5.67 -5.72
N GLU A 38 10.44 4.36 -5.87
CA GLU A 38 10.93 3.78 -7.14
C GLU A 38 9.82 3.43 -8.15
N GLY A 39 8.57 3.39 -7.72
CA GLY A 39 7.46 2.97 -8.58
C GLY A 39 7.37 1.47 -8.83
N GLY A 40 6.61 1.08 -9.86
CA GLY A 40 6.36 -0.31 -10.22
C GLY A 40 7.32 -0.84 -11.27
N HIS A 41 7.80 -2.06 -11.09
CA HIS A 41 8.62 -2.78 -12.05
C HIS A 41 8.20 -4.25 -12.12
N LEU A 42 8.02 -4.78 -13.34
CA LEU A 42 7.78 -6.21 -13.57
C LEU A 42 8.76 -6.69 -14.64
N PRO A 43 9.72 -7.57 -14.29
CA PRO A 43 10.69 -8.10 -15.24
C PRO A 43 10.05 -8.88 -16.38
N ALA A 44 10.63 -8.82 -17.58
CA ALA A 44 10.13 -9.45 -18.79
C ALA A 44 9.76 -10.93 -18.60
N LYS A 45 10.61 -11.70 -17.91
CA LYS A 45 10.39 -13.13 -17.63
C LYS A 45 9.15 -13.44 -16.77
N LYS A 46 8.57 -12.43 -16.10
CA LYS A 46 7.34 -12.54 -15.29
C LYS A 46 6.12 -12.04 -16.05
N VAL A 47 6.29 -11.48 -17.26
CA VAL A 47 5.18 -11.00 -18.08
C VAL A 47 4.67 -12.13 -18.97
N TYR A 48 3.94 -13.05 -18.35
CA TYR A 48 3.28 -14.14 -19.04
C TYR A 48 2.11 -13.64 -19.92
N PRO A 49 1.62 -14.45 -20.89
CA PRO A 49 0.53 -14.03 -21.80
C PRO A 49 -0.72 -13.50 -21.06
N TRP A 50 -1.12 -14.14 -19.97
CA TRP A 50 -2.29 -13.69 -19.18
C TRP A 50 -2.03 -12.39 -18.41
N ILE A 51 -0.78 -12.17 -17.97
CA ILE A 51 -0.38 -10.89 -17.34
C ILE A 51 -0.39 -9.79 -18.40
N ALA A 52 0.22 -10.05 -19.55
CA ALA A 52 0.26 -9.10 -20.65
C ALA A 52 -1.16 -8.71 -21.10
N LYS A 53 -2.07 -9.68 -21.23
CA LYS A 53 -3.48 -9.40 -21.54
C LYS A 53 -4.12 -8.47 -20.52
N THR A 54 -3.93 -8.72 -19.23
CA THR A 54 -4.47 -7.88 -18.14
C THR A 54 -3.87 -6.47 -18.14
N ARG A 55 -2.58 -6.36 -18.49
CA ARG A 55 -1.82 -5.12 -18.51
C ARG A 55 -1.87 -4.38 -19.84
N HIS A 56 -2.60 -4.89 -20.83
CA HIS A 56 -2.67 -4.35 -22.19
C HIS A 56 -1.27 -4.14 -22.80
N SER A 57 -0.41 -5.17 -22.67
CA SER A 57 1.00 -5.13 -23.08
C SER A 57 1.41 -6.38 -23.85
N THR A 58 2.68 -6.47 -24.25
CA THR A 58 3.24 -7.62 -24.98
C THR A 58 3.90 -8.59 -24.00
N PRO A 59 3.63 -9.93 -24.14
CA PRO A 59 4.32 -10.93 -23.32
C PRO A 59 5.84 -10.86 -23.50
N GLY A 60 6.56 -11.09 -22.40
CA GLY A 60 8.03 -11.12 -22.43
C GLY A 60 8.70 -9.73 -22.50
N VAL A 61 7.95 -8.64 -22.41
CA VAL A 61 8.49 -7.27 -22.34
C VAL A 61 8.34 -6.75 -20.91
N SER A 62 9.42 -6.18 -20.35
CA SER A 62 9.38 -5.58 -19.00
C SER A 62 8.41 -4.43 -18.92
N LEU A 63 7.69 -4.35 -17.79
CA LEU A 63 6.74 -3.28 -17.53
C LEU A 63 7.29 -2.37 -16.44
N ILE A 64 7.18 -1.07 -16.66
CA ILE A 64 7.56 -0.02 -15.71
C ILE A 64 6.35 0.88 -15.48
N SER A 65 6.10 1.21 -14.22
CA SER A 65 5.07 2.17 -13.82
C SER A 65 5.71 3.26 -12.97
N PRO A 66 5.56 4.54 -13.32
CA PRO A 66 6.13 5.62 -12.52
C PRO A 66 5.44 5.72 -11.16
N PRO A 67 6.11 6.23 -10.13
CA PRO A 67 5.46 6.73 -8.92
C PRO A 67 4.86 8.13 -9.24
N PRO A 68 3.75 8.54 -8.59
CA PRO A 68 2.83 7.72 -7.81
C PRO A 68 1.93 6.86 -8.71
N HIS A 69 1.52 5.70 -8.19
CA HIS A 69 0.74 4.74 -8.98
C HIS A 69 -0.67 5.21 -9.36
N HIS A 70 -1.23 6.13 -8.61
CA HIS A 70 -2.62 6.60 -8.72
C HIS A 70 -2.74 8.02 -9.27
N ASP A 71 -1.65 8.65 -9.67
CA ASP A 71 -1.60 10.09 -9.95
C ASP A 71 -2.11 10.93 -8.75
N ILE A 72 -1.81 10.47 -7.54
CA ILE A 72 -2.16 11.11 -6.27
C ILE A 72 -0.98 11.94 -5.81
N TYR A 73 -1.18 13.24 -5.70
CA TYR A 73 -0.14 14.21 -5.34
C TYR A 73 -0.45 14.97 -4.04
N SER A 74 -1.66 14.78 -3.51
CA SER A 74 -2.10 15.43 -2.29
C SER A 74 -2.97 14.50 -1.44
N ILE A 75 -3.20 14.89 -0.17
CA ILE A 75 -4.10 14.15 0.70
C ILE A 75 -5.56 14.25 0.24
N GLU A 76 -5.92 15.34 -0.43
CA GLU A 76 -7.23 15.58 -1.00
C GLU A 76 -7.51 14.61 -2.16
N ASP A 77 -6.53 14.37 -3.03
CA ASP A 77 -6.63 13.38 -4.10
C ASP A 77 -6.85 11.98 -3.53
N LEU A 78 -6.12 11.64 -2.46
CA LEU A 78 -6.29 10.37 -1.77
C LEU A 78 -7.67 10.26 -1.10
N ALA A 79 -8.16 11.34 -0.48
CA ALA A 79 -9.50 11.37 0.10
C ALA A 79 -10.59 11.15 -0.96
N GLN A 80 -10.42 11.74 -2.15
CA GLN A 80 -11.32 11.51 -3.28
C GLN A 80 -11.30 10.04 -3.72
N LEU A 81 -10.12 9.43 -3.84
CA LEU A 81 -10.01 8.00 -4.20
C LEU A 81 -10.65 7.10 -3.14
N ILE A 82 -10.44 7.38 -1.85
CA ILE A 82 -11.08 6.65 -0.74
C ILE A 82 -12.60 6.72 -0.88
N TYR A 83 -13.15 7.90 -1.13
CA TYR A 83 -14.57 8.12 -1.35
C TYR A 83 -15.10 7.34 -2.55
N ASP A 84 -14.40 7.40 -3.68
CA ASP A 84 -14.80 6.71 -4.93
C ASP A 84 -14.80 5.19 -4.75
N LEU A 85 -13.77 4.63 -4.10
CA LEU A 85 -13.71 3.20 -3.81
C LEU A 85 -14.79 2.75 -2.83
N LYS A 86 -15.11 3.59 -1.84
CA LYS A 86 -16.22 3.33 -0.91
C LYS A 86 -17.57 3.35 -1.61
N ASN A 87 -17.76 4.21 -2.61
CA ASN A 87 -18.95 4.20 -3.45
C ASN A 87 -19.01 3.00 -4.39
N ALA A 88 -17.87 2.55 -4.91
CA ALA A 88 -17.80 1.34 -5.73
C ALA A 88 -18.15 0.06 -4.93
N ASN A 89 -17.78 0.02 -3.65
CA ASN A 89 -18.14 -1.07 -2.75
C ASN A 89 -18.37 -0.57 -1.32
N LYS A 90 -19.63 -0.31 -1.00
CA LYS A 90 -20.05 0.24 0.32
C LYS A 90 -19.78 -0.69 1.50
N TYR A 91 -19.62 -1.99 1.24
CA TYR A 91 -19.41 -3.00 2.27
C TYR A 91 -17.95 -3.30 2.56
N ALA A 92 -17.03 -2.85 1.69
CA ALA A 92 -15.62 -3.05 1.90
C ALA A 92 -15.03 -2.01 2.85
N ASP A 93 -14.14 -2.43 3.74
CA ASP A 93 -13.25 -1.53 4.46
C ASP A 93 -12.20 -0.97 3.49
N ILE A 94 -11.78 0.26 3.73
CA ILE A 94 -10.68 0.87 2.97
C ILE A 94 -9.45 0.90 3.85
N SER A 95 -8.37 0.32 3.35
CA SER A 95 -7.05 0.43 3.95
C SER A 95 -6.07 1.18 3.03
N VAL A 96 -5.10 1.84 3.62
CA VAL A 96 -4.05 2.55 2.88
C VAL A 96 -2.70 2.04 3.30
N LYS A 97 -1.92 1.54 2.34
CA LYS A 97 -0.55 1.09 2.57
C LYS A 97 0.42 2.24 2.34
N LEU A 98 1.07 2.64 3.42
CA LEU A 98 2.16 3.60 3.48
C LEU A 98 3.49 2.88 3.72
N VAL A 99 4.60 3.60 3.62
CA VAL A 99 5.93 3.07 3.92
C VAL A 99 6.50 3.72 5.18
N SER A 100 7.36 2.98 5.87
CA SER A 100 8.14 3.51 6.97
C SER A 100 9.20 4.48 6.42
N GLU A 101 8.90 5.77 6.55
CA GLU A 101 9.78 6.88 6.16
C GLU A 101 9.53 8.08 7.09
N ALA A 102 10.46 9.01 7.14
CA ALA A 102 10.29 10.22 7.95
C ALA A 102 9.08 11.04 7.47
N GLY A 103 8.22 11.44 8.39
CA GLY A 103 6.99 12.18 8.08
C GLY A 103 5.76 11.31 7.80
N VAL A 104 5.89 9.98 7.82
CA VAL A 104 4.77 9.06 7.58
C VAL A 104 3.60 9.28 8.55
N GLY A 105 3.88 9.70 9.78
CA GLY A 105 2.85 10.02 10.77
C GLY A 105 1.92 11.14 10.30
N THR A 106 2.45 12.17 9.66
CA THR A 106 1.65 13.28 9.10
C THR A 106 0.74 12.78 7.97
N VAL A 107 1.29 11.95 7.07
CA VAL A 107 0.51 11.32 6.01
C VAL A 107 -0.59 10.44 6.59
N ALA A 108 -0.27 9.63 7.59
CA ALA A 108 -1.23 8.75 8.27
C ALA A 108 -2.36 9.54 8.95
N ALA A 109 -2.07 10.69 9.56
CA ALA A 109 -3.10 11.57 10.13
C ALA A 109 -4.06 12.09 9.04
N GLY A 110 -3.53 12.46 7.88
CA GLY A 110 -4.34 12.83 6.72
C GLY A 110 -5.22 11.66 6.22
N VAL A 111 -4.66 10.47 6.11
CA VAL A 111 -5.38 9.24 5.71
C VAL A 111 -6.51 8.92 6.68
N ALA A 112 -6.27 9.04 7.99
CA ALA A 112 -7.30 8.84 9.01
C ALA A 112 -8.45 9.87 8.89
N LYS A 113 -8.12 11.14 8.62
CA LYS A 113 -9.12 12.19 8.38
C LYS A 113 -9.90 11.97 7.08
N ALA A 114 -9.26 11.39 6.07
CA ALA A 114 -9.90 11.04 4.80
C ALA A 114 -10.87 9.84 4.90
N GLY A 115 -10.93 9.17 6.05
CA GLY A 115 -11.95 8.13 6.33
C GLY A 115 -11.51 6.69 6.00
N ALA A 116 -10.22 6.42 5.89
CA ALA A 116 -9.72 5.04 5.85
C ALA A 116 -9.92 4.36 7.22
N GLN A 117 -10.24 3.06 7.21
CA GLN A 117 -10.44 2.27 8.42
C GLN A 117 -9.12 1.65 8.94
N THR A 118 -8.20 1.37 8.02
CA THR A 118 -6.91 0.72 8.36
C THR A 118 -5.75 1.44 7.67
N ILE A 119 -4.64 1.55 8.35
CA ILE A 119 -3.38 2.09 7.81
C ILE A 119 -2.30 1.02 8.01
N LEU A 120 -1.71 0.57 6.91
CA LEU A 120 -0.59 -0.37 6.93
C LEU A 120 0.72 0.39 6.77
N ILE A 121 1.62 0.26 7.72
CA ILE A 121 2.98 0.80 7.67
C ILE A 121 3.95 -0.30 7.26
N SER A 122 4.55 -0.17 6.09
CA SER A 122 5.43 -1.19 5.50
C SER A 122 6.91 -0.85 5.74
N GLY A 123 7.63 -1.74 6.40
CA GLY A 123 9.07 -1.62 6.62
C GLY A 123 9.91 -2.02 5.38
N TYR A 124 11.24 -1.89 5.49
CA TYR A 124 12.20 -2.07 4.39
C TYR A 124 12.18 -3.45 3.70
N ASP A 125 11.64 -4.46 4.32
CA ASP A 125 11.48 -5.80 3.73
C ASP A 125 10.03 -6.09 3.29
N GLY A 126 9.21 -5.03 3.25
CA GLY A 126 7.76 -5.11 2.98
C GLY A 126 7.40 -5.22 1.51
N GLY A 127 6.72 -6.32 1.20
CA GLY A 127 5.81 -6.47 0.09
C GLY A 127 6.31 -6.25 -1.34
N THR A 128 7.42 -6.89 -1.78
CA THR A 128 7.75 -6.87 -3.20
C THR A 128 8.29 -8.20 -3.74
N GLY A 129 7.83 -8.59 -4.93
CA GLY A 129 8.38 -9.72 -5.69
C GLY A 129 9.32 -9.29 -6.83
N ALA A 130 9.65 -8.00 -6.95
CA ALA A 130 10.32 -7.45 -8.12
C ALA A 130 11.35 -6.35 -7.82
N ALA A 131 11.64 -6.06 -6.53
CA ALA A 131 12.67 -5.08 -6.20
C ALA A 131 14.08 -5.63 -6.41
N PRO A 132 15.04 -4.81 -6.89
CA PRO A 132 16.44 -5.13 -6.88
C PRO A 132 16.95 -5.37 -5.46
N ARG A 133 17.98 -6.22 -5.31
CA ARG A 133 18.60 -6.45 -3.99
C ARG A 133 19.15 -5.18 -3.36
N SER A 134 19.71 -4.29 -4.18
CA SER A 134 20.21 -2.99 -3.73
C SER A 134 19.13 -2.14 -3.05
N SER A 135 17.91 -2.12 -3.60
CA SER A 135 16.80 -1.41 -2.99
C SER A 135 16.37 -2.04 -1.67
N ILE A 136 16.20 -3.36 -1.64
CA ILE A 136 15.80 -4.10 -0.42
C ILE A 136 16.78 -3.87 0.73
N HIS A 137 18.08 -3.79 0.42
CA HIS A 137 19.11 -3.63 1.46
C HIS A 137 19.34 -2.19 1.90
N ASN A 138 19.01 -1.19 1.07
CA ASN A 138 19.49 0.17 1.31
C ASN A 138 18.42 1.27 1.21
N ALA A 139 17.23 1.01 0.68
CA ALA A 139 16.28 2.09 0.37
C ALA A 139 15.25 2.34 1.48
N GLY A 140 14.79 1.33 2.19
CA GLY A 140 13.70 1.44 3.16
C GLY A 140 14.18 1.54 4.62
N LEU A 141 13.29 2.00 5.50
CA LEU A 141 13.50 2.05 6.95
C LEU A 141 12.83 0.87 7.67
N PRO A 142 13.28 0.52 8.88
CA PRO A 142 12.61 -0.47 9.71
C PRO A 142 11.16 -0.07 10.00
N TRP A 143 10.27 -1.06 10.10
CA TRP A 143 8.85 -0.83 10.39
C TRP A 143 8.62 -0.16 11.76
N GLU A 144 9.49 -0.43 12.72
CA GLU A 144 9.41 0.10 14.09
C GLU A 144 9.41 1.63 14.12
N LEU A 145 10.23 2.26 13.29
CA LEU A 145 10.32 3.72 13.21
C LEU A 145 9.03 4.32 12.68
N GLY A 146 8.54 3.84 11.54
CA GLY A 146 7.31 4.34 10.94
C GLY A 146 6.07 4.06 11.77
N LEU A 147 6.02 2.87 12.42
CA LEU A 147 4.92 2.50 13.30
C LEU A 147 4.87 3.42 14.52
N ALA A 148 6.00 3.64 15.19
CA ALA A 148 6.07 4.50 16.37
C ALA A 148 5.71 5.96 16.04
N GLU A 149 6.24 6.51 14.95
CA GLU A 149 5.90 7.86 14.49
C GLU A 149 4.41 7.98 14.18
N THR A 150 3.86 7.02 13.45
CA THR A 150 2.43 6.99 13.10
C THR A 150 1.55 6.93 14.35
N HIS A 151 1.87 6.02 15.28
CA HIS A 151 1.13 5.86 16.53
C HIS A 151 1.12 7.16 17.35
N GLN A 152 2.27 7.76 17.57
CA GLN A 152 2.40 9.01 18.33
C GLN A 152 1.67 10.17 17.65
N THR A 153 1.84 10.33 16.34
CA THR A 153 1.18 11.40 15.59
C THR A 153 -0.34 11.28 15.64
N LEU A 154 -0.87 10.07 15.50
CA LEU A 154 -2.31 9.83 15.61
C LEU A 154 -2.84 10.11 17.02
N ILE A 155 -2.11 9.79 18.08
CA ILE A 155 -2.47 10.15 19.46
C ILE A 155 -2.52 11.67 19.62
N MET A 156 -1.46 12.37 19.20
CA MET A 156 -1.36 13.84 19.32
C MET A 156 -2.49 14.56 18.57
N ASN A 157 -3.02 13.96 17.52
CA ASN A 157 -4.13 14.52 16.73
C ASN A 157 -5.52 13.98 17.14
N GLY A 158 -5.63 13.16 18.18
CA GLY A 158 -6.90 12.56 18.61
C GLY A 158 -7.52 11.59 17.58
N LEU A 159 -6.69 10.97 16.75
CA LEU A 159 -7.12 10.11 15.64
C LEU A 159 -6.83 8.62 15.87
N ARG A 160 -6.03 8.28 16.89
CA ARG A 160 -5.56 6.89 17.09
C ARG A 160 -6.70 5.88 17.23
N ASN A 161 -7.78 6.27 17.87
CA ASN A 161 -8.95 5.41 18.10
C ASN A 161 -9.90 5.30 16.90
N LYS A 162 -9.64 6.05 15.82
CA LYS A 162 -10.48 6.06 14.61
C LYS A 162 -10.02 5.06 13.56
N VAL A 163 -8.78 4.57 13.67
CA VAL A 163 -8.17 3.69 12.68
C VAL A 163 -7.44 2.52 13.34
N ARG A 164 -7.42 1.39 12.64
CA ARG A 164 -6.50 0.29 12.93
C ARG A 164 -5.15 0.59 12.28
N ILE A 165 -4.07 0.28 12.99
CA ILE A 165 -2.72 0.32 12.42
C ILE A 165 -2.25 -1.12 12.27
N GLU A 166 -1.70 -1.40 11.10
CA GLU A 166 -1.05 -2.67 10.77
C GLU A 166 0.40 -2.40 10.37
N THR A 167 1.26 -3.38 10.50
CA THR A 167 2.63 -3.28 10.02
C THR A 167 3.09 -4.55 9.34
N ASP A 168 3.98 -4.43 8.36
CA ASP A 168 4.67 -5.52 7.70
C ASP A 168 6.16 -5.19 7.50
N GLY A 169 6.92 -6.15 7.00
CA GLY A 169 8.32 -5.92 6.65
C GLY A 169 9.28 -6.45 7.71
N LYS A 170 9.28 -7.78 7.88
CA LYS A 170 10.24 -8.54 8.69
C LYS A 170 9.89 -8.69 10.18
N LEU A 171 8.64 -8.96 10.50
CA LEU A 171 8.27 -9.48 11.81
C LEU A 171 8.58 -11.00 11.82
N MET A 172 9.67 -11.40 12.44
CA MET A 172 10.23 -12.75 12.36
C MET A 172 10.03 -13.56 13.64
N SER A 173 9.71 -12.92 14.74
CA SER A 173 9.63 -13.54 16.06
C SER A 173 8.42 -13.05 16.85
N GLY A 174 8.06 -13.80 17.90
CA GLY A 174 7.03 -13.36 18.86
C GLY A 174 7.40 -12.06 19.58
N ARG A 175 8.69 -11.76 19.72
CA ARG A 175 9.16 -10.48 20.25
C ARG A 175 8.78 -9.32 19.34
N ASP A 176 8.96 -9.48 18.01
CA ASP A 176 8.61 -8.43 17.06
C ASP A 176 7.10 -8.15 17.09
N VAL A 177 6.30 -9.20 17.20
CA VAL A 177 4.83 -9.07 17.36
C VAL A 177 4.48 -8.34 18.67
N ALA A 178 5.15 -8.66 19.78
CA ALA A 178 4.91 -7.98 21.05
C ALA A 178 5.33 -6.51 21.04
N ILE A 179 6.36 -6.16 20.26
CA ILE A 179 6.79 -4.76 20.09
C ILE A 179 5.80 -3.99 19.20
N ALA A 180 5.22 -4.66 18.20
CA ALA A 180 4.27 -4.04 17.27
C ALA A 180 2.88 -3.81 17.90
N ALA A 181 2.49 -4.57 18.92
CA ALA A 181 1.17 -4.51 19.57
C ALA A 181 1.09 -3.40 20.63
#